data_c894269a8f4d1d450766d907682194bb
#
_entry.id   c894269a8f4d1d450766d907682194bb
#
_cell.length_a   1.000
_cell.length_b   1.000
_cell.length_c   1.000
_cell.angle_alpha   90.00
_cell.angle_beta   90.00
_cell.angle_gamma   90.00
#
_symmetry.space_group_name_H-M   'P 1'
#
loop_
_entity.id
_entity.type
_entity.pdbx_description
1 polymer ?
#
loop_
_entity_poly.entity_id
_entity_poly.type
_entity_poly.pdbx_seq_one_letter_code
_entity_poly.pdbx_strand_id
1 'polypeptide(L)'
;MKVLKKVSNILCVLGLCTLMGGTSYAWDGKKDGSGTHGLIVEQGLNMIKNDLSGKESQQFDENLYYLFKYSNDLKLGSTYPDFDPNAYKLYQDHFYDPDTGNNFTVDNKWYLSYKIEHTAETQVRKFTALAKNEWEKGNYKEAAYLLGQAMHYLGDINNPYHASNVTAVDFEGVNLPGHIEYERFVENKKNNYALDTSGGDTTSGVYKEAMENSNFNNWMTQNSVKYAKKAKDLYKFSTMSNSNEDWDYSGREAVKNSQLCTAGFLYRFINEVSGNSGKVDTLSNEFNIVLKTADNQYAGTNDNVYFGFETNDGKRFQWKLDNPGDDFERNQIDSYILKTPNGEKVDINNISKYWITKEKVTAISDDWELSNFKLISNSNVILEKDVNKIFKGNETYYINK
;
A
#
# COMPACT_ATOMS: atom_id res chain seq x y z
N MET A 1 27.12 -21.11 -19.88
CA MET A 1 27.86 -20.15 -19.06
C MET A 1 27.02 -18.97 -18.56
N LYS A 2 26.17 -18.32 -19.37
CA LYS A 2 25.31 -17.20 -18.91
C LYS A 2 24.20 -17.61 -17.90
N VAL A 3 23.67 -18.82 -18.02
CA VAL A 3 22.62 -19.36 -17.12
C VAL A 3 23.21 -19.72 -15.74
N LEU A 4 24.38 -20.33 -15.69
CA LEU A 4 25.07 -20.64 -14.43
C LEU A 4 25.49 -19.38 -13.63
N LYS A 5 25.83 -18.28 -14.30
CA LYS A 5 26.10 -17.01 -13.61
C LYS A 5 24.81 -16.39 -13.00
N LYS A 6 23.65 -16.52 -13.66
CA LYS A 6 22.37 -16.04 -13.13
C LYS A 6 21.93 -16.85 -11.90
N VAL A 7 22.07 -18.16 -11.93
CA VAL A 7 21.73 -19.04 -10.80
C VAL A 7 22.67 -18.80 -9.61
N SER A 8 23.96 -18.58 -9.85
CA SER A 8 24.95 -18.25 -8.80
C SER A 8 24.64 -16.92 -8.11
N ASN A 9 24.20 -15.90 -8.86
CA ASN A 9 23.87 -14.59 -8.29
C ASN A 9 22.56 -14.63 -7.47
N ILE A 10 21.56 -15.40 -7.89
CA ILE A 10 20.31 -15.60 -7.13
C ILE A 10 20.60 -16.35 -5.82
N LEU A 11 21.48 -17.35 -5.83
CA LEU A 11 21.92 -18.08 -4.64
C LEU A 11 22.74 -17.20 -3.67
N CYS A 12 23.55 -16.26 -4.19
CA CYS A 12 24.27 -15.29 -3.35
C CYS A 12 23.32 -14.28 -2.67
N VAL A 13 22.28 -13.79 -3.36
CA VAL A 13 21.32 -12.85 -2.78
C VAL A 13 20.44 -13.56 -1.75
N LEU A 14 19.98 -14.77 -2.04
CA LEU A 14 19.26 -15.59 -1.05
C LEU A 14 20.14 -15.97 0.14
N GLY A 15 21.44 -16.24 -0.09
CA GLY A 15 22.42 -16.50 0.96
C GLY A 15 22.75 -15.27 1.81
N LEU A 16 22.79 -14.07 1.24
CA LEU A 16 22.99 -12.82 1.97
C LEU A 16 21.74 -12.47 2.82
N CYS A 17 20.55 -12.65 2.28
CA CYS A 17 19.30 -12.43 3.03
C CYS A 17 19.13 -13.44 4.19
N THR A 18 19.62 -14.68 4.06
CA THR A 18 19.57 -15.69 5.14
C THR A 18 20.69 -15.55 6.16
N LEU A 19 21.83 -14.97 5.78
CA LEU A 19 22.95 -14.70 6.71
C LEU A 19 22.73 -13.42 7.54
N MET A 20 21.92 -12.50 7.08
CA MET A 20 21.55 -11.29 7.82
C MET A 20 20.31 -11.52 8.68
N GLY A 21 20.05 -12.69 9.21
CA GLY A 21 19.02 -13.14 10.16
C GLY A 21 18.09 -12.11 10.84
N GLY A 22 17.82 -11.00 10.21
CA GLY A 22 16.92 -9.95 10.61
C GLY A 22 16.00 -9.60 9.44
N THR A 23 14.74 -9.77 9.62
CA THR A 23 13.70 -9.19 8.79
C THR A 23 13.96 -7.68 8.68
N SER A 24 14.13 -7.19 7.45
CA SER A 24 14.17 -5.74 7.20
C SER A 24 12.76 -5.21 7.41
N TYR A 25 12.51 -4.55 8.51
CA TYR A 25 11.24 -3.89 8.77
C TYR A 25 11.41 -2.41 8.46
N ALA A 26 10.57 -1.85 7.61
CA ALA A 26 10.46 -0.41 7.45
C ALA A 26 10.13 0.23 8.80
N TRP A 27 10.92 1.24 9.23
CA TRP A 27 10.74 1.89 10.52
C TRP A 27 10.64 0.93 11.73
N ASP A 28 11.37 -0.20 11.69
CA ASP A 28 11.39 -1.29 12.68
C ASP A 28 10.00 -1.60 13.27
N GLY A 29 9.11 -2.14 12.42
CA GLY A 29 7.74 -2.50 12.82
C GLY A 29 7.75 -3.52 13.97
N LYS A 30 6.97 -3.24 15.03
CA LYS A 30 6.72 -4.20 16.11
C LYS A 30 5.31 -4.74 16.00
N LYS A 31 5.17 -6.07 15.98
CA LYS A 31 3.87 -6.76 15.82
C LYS A 31 2.77 -6.29 16.78
N ASP A 32 3.15 -5.75 17.92
CA ASP A 32 2.23 -5.24 18.95
C ASP A 32 1.79 -3.77 18.71
N GLY A 33 2.23 -3.15 17.62
CA GLY A 33 1.92 -1.76 17.31
C GLY A 33 2.73 -0.73 18.10
N SER A 34 3.77 -1.13 18.84
CA SER A 34 4.61 -0.21 19.63
C SER A 34 5.79 0.39 18.87
N GLY A 35 5.98 0.02 17.59
CA GLY A 35 7.02 0.53 16.71
C GLY A 35 6.77 1.96 16.21
N THR A 36 7.66 2.46 15.35
CA THR A 36 7.59 3.82 14.80
C THR A 36 6.30 4.04 14.02
N HIS A 37 5.82 3.08 13.21
CA HIS A 37 4.53 3.18 12.51
C HIS A 37 3.36 3.37 13.48
N GLY A 38 3.31 2.59 14.55
CA GLY A 38 2.27 2.72 15.57
C GLY A 38 2.30 4.07 16.29
N LEU A 39 3.49 4.59 16.60
CA LEU A 39 3.66 5.93 17.16
C LEU A 39 3.12 7.01 16.21
N ILE A 40 3.47 6.96 14.94
CA ILE A 40 3.02 7.92 13.92
C ILE A 40 1.50 7.97 13.85
N VAL A 41 0.86 6.81 13.80
CA VAL A 41 -0.60 6.69 13.76
C VAL A 41 -1.27 7.23 15.02
N GLU A 42 -0.74 6.86 16.19
CA GLU A 42 -1.25 7.33 17.47
C GLU A 42 -1.16 8.86 17.60
N GLN A 43 -0.02 9.42 17.23
CA GLN A 43 0.19 10.88 17.27
C GLN A 43 -0.73 11.61 16.29
N GLY A 44 -0.84 11.13 15.03
CA GLY A 44 -1.76 11.71 14.05
C GLY A 44 -3.21 11.70 14.50
N LEU A 45 -3.67 10.59 15.10
CA LEU A 45 -5.02 10.48 15.64
C LEU A 45 -5.25 11.42 16.84
N ASN A 46 -4.28 11.51 17.75
CA ASN A 46 -4.36 12.42 18.91
C ASN A 46 -4.39 13.88 18.48
N MET A 47 -3.67 14.27 17.44
CA MET A 47 -3.72 15.63 16.87
C MET A 47 -5.15 15.98 16.45
N ILE A 48 -5.80 15.12 15.66
CA ILE A 48 -7.17 15.37 15.21
C ILE A 48 -8.13 15.51 16.38
N LYS A 49 -8.03 14.63 17.38
CA LYS A 49 -8.88 14.68 18.56
C LYS A 49 -8.72 16.02 19.30
N ASN A 50 -7.49 16.42 19.57
CA ASN A 50 -7.21 17.62 20.36
C ASN A 50 -7.58 18.90 19.59
N ASP A 51 -7.37 18.90 18.28
CA ASP A 51 -7.63 20.08 17.44
C ASP A 51 -9.11 20.24 17.10
N LEU A 52 -9.84 19.16 16.81
CA LEU A 52 -11.08 19.20 16.06
C LEU A 52 -12.30 18.58 16.77
N SER A 53 -12.12 17.77 17.84
CA SER A 53 -13.25 17.15 18.55
C SER A 53 -14.24 18.20 19.06
N GLY A 54 -15.50 18.04 18.67
CA GLY A 54 -16.58 18.99 19.03
C GLY A 54 -16.56 20.31 18.26
N LYS A 55 -15.71 20.44 17.23
CA LYS A 55 -15.61 21.65 16.40
C LYS A 55 -16.09 21.43 14.95
N GLU A 56 -16.28 20.18 14.58
CA GLU A 56 -16.72 19.75 13.27
C GLU A 56 -18.19 19.32 13.27
N SER A 57 -18.67 18.68 12.21
CA SER A 57 -20.03 18.15 12.16
C SER A 57 -20.23 16.98 13.14
N GLN A 58 -21.47 16.76 13.59
CA GLN A 58 -21.81 15.59 14.43
C GLN A 58 -21.35 14.28 13.78
N GLN A 59 -21.52 14.13 12.47
CA GLN A 59 -21.11 12.92 11.75
C GLN A 59 -19.58 12.75 11.75
N PHE A 60 -18.82 13.85 11.70
CA PHE A 60 -17.38 13.81 11.85
C PHE A 60 -16.97 13.30 13.23
N ASP A 61 -17.58 13.84 14.29
CA ASP A 61 -17.30 13.43 15.67
C ASP A 61 -17.66 11.98 15.93
N GLU A 62 -18.79 11.48 15.37
CA GLU A 62 -19.18 10.06 15.44
C GLU A 62 -18.13 9.16 14.74
N ASN A 63 -17.66 9.53 13.57
CA ASN A 63 -16.63 8.79 12.85
C ASN A 63 -15.27 8.84 13.57
N LEU A 64 -14.90 10.00 14.11
CA LEU A 64 -13.70 10.15 14.95
C LEU A 64 -13.78 9.25 16.19
N TYR A 65 -14.95 9.17 16.84
CA TYR A 65 -15.19 8.27 17.97
C TYR A 65 -14.93 6.81 17.59
N TYR A 66 -15.38 6.32 16.43
CA TYR A 66 -15.13 4.96 15.99
C TYR A 66 -13.64 4.71 15.70
N LEU A 67 -12.91 5.65 15.14
CA LEU A 67 -11.46 5.52 14.97
C LEU A 67 -10.74 5.40 16.32
N PHE A 68 -11.16 6.18 17.32
CA PHE A 68 -10.60 6.05 18.67
C PHE A 68 -10.96 4.74 19.34
N LYS A 69 -12.21 4.30 19.21
CA LYS A 69 -12.67 3.02 19.75
C LYS A 69 -11.85 1.84 19.23
N TYR A 70 -11.42 1.90 17.96
CA TYR A 70 -10.63 0.87 17.29
C TYR A 70 -9.19 1.31 17.02
N SER A 71 -8.66 2.23 17.82
CA SER A 71 -7.29 2.73 17.67
C SER A 71 -6.22 1.65 17.77
N ASN A 72 -6.44 0.61 18.58
CA ASN A 72 -5.53 -0.53 18.63
C ASN A 72 -5.53 -1.33 17.32
N ASP A 73 -6.69 -1.54 16.70
CA ASP A 73 -6.77 -2.22 15.41
C ASP A 73 -6.11 -1.37 14.31
N LEU A 74 -6.27 -0.05 14.35
CA LEU A 74 -5.58 0.89 13.47
C LEU A 74 -4.04 0.79 13.63
N LYS A 75 -3.54 0.76 14.87
CA LYS A 75 -2.10 0.58 15.17
C LYS A 75 -1.57 -0.78 14.73
N LEU A 76 -2.30 -1.87 14.99
CA LEU A 76 -1.92 -3.21 14.54
C LEU A 76 -1.90 -3.30 13.01
N GLY A 77 -2.88 -2.69 12.34
CA GLY A 77 -2.90 -2.58 10.88
C GLY A 77 -1.67 -1.84 10.34
N SER A 78 -1.21 -0.77 11.03
CA SER A 78 -0.03 -0.01 10.61
C SER A 78 1.30 -0.75 10.75
N THR A 79 1.32 -1.92 11.33
CA THR A 79 2.52 -2.75 11.42
C THR A 79 2.41 -4.05 10.61
N TYR A 80 1.20 -4.47 10.26
CA TYR A 80 0.97 -5.76 9.62
C TYR A 80 1.69 -5.96 8.29
N PRO A 81 1.81 -4.99 7.36
CA PRO A 81 2.48 -5.22 6.09
C PRO A 81 3.90 -5.75 6.20
N ASP A 82 4.66 -5.35 7.21
CA ASP A 82 6.01 -5.87 7.48
C ASP A 82 6.03 -7.35 7.91
N PHE A 83 4.89 -7.88 8.32
CA PHE A 83 4.74 -9.24 8.84
C PHE A 83 3.79 -10.10 8.02
N ASP A 84 3.29 -9.57 6.90
CA ASP A 84 2.41 -10.32 6.01
C ASP A 84 3.19 -11.49 5.40
N PRO A 85 2.77 -12.74 5.64
CA PRO A 85 3.43 -13.91 5.06
C PRO A 85 3.36 -13.94 3.53
N ASN A 86 2.45 -13.17 2.94
CA ASN A 86 2.28 -13.03 1.49
C ASN A 86 2.95 -11.76 0.94
N ALA A 87 3.70 -11.01 1.77
CA ALA A 87 4.45 -9.84 1.30
C ALA A 87 5.43 -10.21 0.19
N TYR A 88 5.65 -9.28 -0.73
CA TYR A 88 6.70 -9.45 -1.74
C TYR A 88 8.07 -9.64 -1.07
N LYS A 89 8.86 -10.60 -1.58
CA LYS A 89 10.13 -11.03 -0.95
C LYS A 89 11.15 -9.92 -0.67
N LEU A 90 11.08 -8.82 -1.38
CA LEU A 90 11.95 -7.66 -1.21
C LEU A 90 11.17 -6.41 -0.80
N TYR A 91 9.91 -6.56 -0.37
CA TYR A 91 9.05 -5.44 0.05
C TYR A 91 8.98 -4.30 -0.98
N GLN A 92 8.93 -4.64 -2.29
CA GLN A 92 8.99 -3.67 -3.37
C GLN A 92 7.86 -2.65 -3.32
N ASP A 93 6.70 -3.06 -2.86
CA ASP A 93 5.50 -2.24 -2.70
C ASP A 93 5.57 -1.25 -1.53
N HIS A 94 6.62 -1.29 -0.70
CA HIS A 94 6.92 -0.31 0.33
C HIS A 94 7.68 0.92 -0.21
N PHE A 95 8.11 0.90 -1.46
CA PHE A 95 8.94 1.94 -2.06
C PHE A 95 8.13 2.83 -3.01
N TYR A 96 8.48 4.11 -3.04
CA TYR A 96 7.87 5.07 -3.97
C TYR A 96 8.79 6.24 -4.24
N ASP A 97 9.44 6.26 -5.39
CA ASP A 97 10.22 7.42 -5.85
C ASP A 97 9.29 8.48 -6.45
N PRO A 98 9.20 9.69 -5.86
CA PRO A 98 8.30 10.75 -6.31
C PRO A 98 8.65 11.35 -7.68
N ASP A 99 9.87 11.14 -8.18
CA ASP A 99 10.31 11.68 -9.47
C ASP A 99 9.90 10.78 -10.65
N THR A 100 9.81 9.47 -10.39
CA THR A 100 9.44 8.47 -11.41
C THR A 100 8.03 7.94 -11.21
N GLY A 101 7.47 8.05 -10.01
CA GLY A 101 6.19 7.45 -9.63
C GLY A 101 6.26 5.92 -9.47
N ASN A 102 7.46 5.34 -9.36
CA ASN A 102 7.67 3.90 -9.33
C ASN A 102 8.44 3.46 -8.08
N ASN A 103 8.46 2.15 -7.84
CA ASN A 103 9.35 1.52 -6.87
C ASN A 103 10.72 1.18 -7.54
N PHE A 104 11.66 0.65 -6.75
CA PHE A 104 13.01 0.34 -7.22
C PHE A 104 13.10 -0.77 -8.27
N THR A 105 12.04 -1.51 -8.57
CA THR A 105 12.10 -2.60 -9.56
C THR A 105 12.18 -2.10 -10.99
N VAL A 106 11.87 -0.83 -11.26
CA VAL A 106 12.07 -0.21 -12.57
C VAL A 106 13.50 0.30 -12.76
N ASP A 107 14.24 0.45 -11.66
CA ASP A 107 15.65 0.82 -11.70
C ASP A 107 16.48 -0.39 -12.19
N ASN A 108 17.56 -0.17 -12.91
CA ASN A 108 18.42 -1.25 -13.39
C ASN A 108 19.25 -1.87 -12.26
N LYS A 109 18.59 -2.48 -11.28
CA LYS A 109 19.23 -3.16 -10.15
C LYS A 109 19.85 -4.47 -10.62
N TRP A 110 21.09 -4.74 -10.25
CA TRP A 110 21.86 -5.92 -10.69
C TRP A 110 21.26 -7.26 -10.19
N TYR A 111 20.46 -7.22 -9.12
CA TYR A 111 19.83 -8.38 -8.50
C TYR A 111 18.36 -8.61 -8.94
N LEU A 112 17.78 -7.72 -9.76
CA LEU A 112 16.39 -7.80 -10.22
C LEU A 112 16.30 -8.15 -11.70
N SER A 113 15.33 -8.98 -12.04
CA SER A 113 15.01 -9.34 -13.43
C SER A 113 13.55 -9.13 -13.80
N TYR A 114 12.76 -8.54 -12.92
CA TYR A 114 11.30 -8.34 -13.09
C TYR A 114 10.90 -6.97 -12.57
N LYS A 115 9.72 -6.54 -12.97
CA LYS A 115 9.10 -5.29 -12.53
C LYS A 115 7.79 -5.60 -11.80
N ILE A 116 7.48 -4.79 -10.79
CA ILE A 116 6.22 -4.81 -10.05
C ILE A 116 5.59 -3.44 -10.15
N GLU A 117 4.28 -3.40 -10.47
CA GLU A 117 3.52 -2.16 -10.60
C GLU A 117 3.12 -1.56 -9.23
N HIS A 118 3.09 -2.38 -8.17
CA HIS A 118 2.73 -1.92 -6.84
C HIS A 118 3.81 -1.05 -6.22
N THR A 119 3.41 0.09 -5.67
CA THR A 119 4.25 1.03 -4.92
C THR A 119 3.59 1.36 -3.59
N ALA A 120 4.29 1.99 -2.66
CA ALA A 120 3.69 2.46 -1.42
C ALA A 120 2.47 3.37 -1.68
N GLU A 121 2.53 4.23 -2.70
CA GLU A 121 1.41 5.09 -3.11
C GLU A 121 0.19 4.28 -3.56
N THR A 122 0.37 3.26 -4.40
CA THR A 122 -0.72 2.41 -4.86
C THR A 122 -1.33 1.58 -3.73
N GLN A 123 -0.52 1.17 -2.76
CA GLN A 123 -0.99 0.47 -1.57
C GLN A 123 -1.79 1.40 -0.64
N VAL A 124 -1.35 2.64 -0.44
CA VAL A 124 -2.15 3.66 0.28
C VAL A 124 -3.55 3.75 -0.32
N ARG A 125 -3.66 3.90 -1.65
CA ARG A 125 -4.98 4.01 -2.33
C ARG A 125 -5.80 2.73 -2.20
N LYS A 126 -5.18 1.56 -2.36
CA LYS A 126 -5.85 0.25 -2.23
C LYS A 126 -6.45 0.06 -0.84
N PHE A 127 -5.63 0.18 0.19
CA PHE A 127 -6.09 -0.07 1.56
C PHE A 127 -7.06 1.00 2.05
N THR A 128 -6.93 2.23 1.58
CA THR A 128 -7.93 3.29 1.85
C THR A 128 -9.29 2.96 1.23
N ALA A 129 -9.31 2.47 -0.02
CA ALA A 129 -10.55 2.04 -0.67
C ALA A 129 -11.23 0.88 0.07
N LEU A 130 -10.42 -0.11 0.49
CA LEU A 130 -10.91 -1.25 1.27
C LEU A 130 -11.45 -0.79 2.65
N ALA A 131 -10.72 0.08 3.34
CA ALA A 131 -11.15 0.65 4.62
C ALA A 131 -12.47 1.42 4.49
N LYS A 132 -12.59 2.27 3.47
CA LYS A 132 -13.82 3.03 3.19
C LYS A 132 -15.00 2.09 2.94
N ASN A 133 -14.82 1.06 2.13
CA ASN A 133 -15.84 0.07 1.84
C ASN A 133 -16.33 -0.67 3.11
N GLU A 134 -15.43 -1.08 4.00
CA GLU A 134 -15.82 -1.69 5.27
C GLU A 134 -16.45 -0.68 6.24
N TRP A 135 -16.01 0.58 6.21
CA TRP A 135 -16.60 1.66 6.99
C TRP A 135 -18.07 1.90 6.61
N GLU A 136 -18.36 1.97 5.31
CA GLU A 136 -19.71 2.16 4.76
C GLU A 136 -20.67 0.99 5.10
N LYS A 137 -20.13 -0.21 5.33
CA LYS A 137 -20.86 -1.38 5.82
C LYS A 137 -21.07 -1.40 7.35
N GLY A 138 -20.46 -0.46 8.08
CA GLY A 138 -20.46 -0.43 9.54
C GLY A 138 -19.45 -1.37 10.20
N ASN A 139 -18.56 -1.99 9.45
CA ASN A 139 -17.48 -2.88 9.93
C ASN A 139 -16.29 -2.06 10.43
N TYR A 140 -16.50 -1.14 11.34
CA TYR A 140 -15.52 -0.14 11.78
C TYR A 140 -14.21 -0.72 12.29
N LYS A 141 -14.22 -1.90 12.93
CA LYS A 141 -13.01 -2.56 13.41
C LYS A 141 -12.12 -2.98 12.26
N GLU A 142 -12.68 -3.67 11.27
CA GLU A 142 -11.96 -4.09 10.05
C GLU A 142 -11.52 -2.89 9.24
N ALA A 143 -12.38 -1.88 9.12
CA ALA A 143 -12.05 -0.62 8.45
C ALA A 143 -10.86 0.08 9.11
N ALA A 144 -10.80 0.14 10.44
CA ALA A 144 -9.67 0.71 11.17
C ALA A 144 -8.37 -0.08 10.93
N TYR A 145 -8.44 -1.42 10.91
CA TYR A 145 -7.28 -2.27 10.61
C TYR A 145 -6.76 -2.05 9.18
N LEU A 146 -7.65 -2.03 8.19
CA LEU A 146 -7.30 -1.75 6.79
C LEU A 146 -6.75 -0.33 6.60
N LEU A 147 -7.34 0.66 7.28
CA LEU A 147 -6.83 2.03 7.27
C LEU A 147 -5.43 2.11 7.90
N GLY A 148 -5.18 1.30 8.94
CA GLY A 148 -3.85 1.11 9.51
C GLY A 148 -2.84 0.64 8.46
N GLN A 149 -3.19 -0.33 7.62
CA GLN A 149 -2.31 -0.77 6.54
C GLN A 149 -2.03 0.37 5.52
N ALA A 150 -3.03 1.20 5.19
CA ALA A 150 -2.78 2.39 4.39
C ALA A 150 -1.79 3.35 5.06
N MET A 151 -1.91 3.54 6.39
CA MET A 151 -1.01 4.40 7.16
C MET A 151 0.41 3.84 7.26
N HIS A 152 0.60 2.52 7.22
CA HIS A 152 1.91 1.90 7.10
C HIS A 152 2.65 2.40 5.85
N TYR A 153 2.05 2.18 4.68
CA TYR A 153 2.65 2.62 3.42
C TYR A 153 2.79 4.15 3.30
N LEU A 154 1.90 4.90 3.95
CA LEU A 154 2.05 6.35 4.06
C LEU A 154 3.27 6.74 4.92
N GLY A 155 3.57 5.97 5.97
CA GLY A 155 4.79 6.06 6.76
C GLY A 155 6.03 5.79 5.90
N ASP A 156 6.00 4.73 5.09
CA ASP A 156 7.09 4.36 4.18
C ASP A 156 7.39 5.45 3.14
N ILE A 157 6.36 6.08 2.58
CA ILE A 157 6.51 7.25 1.70
C ILE A 157 7.33 8.37 2.36
N ASN A 158 7.27 8.49 3.67
CA ASN A 158 8.03 9.46 4.45
C ASN A 158 9.41 8.97 4.88
N ASN A 159 9.79 7.72 4.58
CA ASN A 159 11.12 7.19 4.86
C ASN A 159 12.10 7.62 3.75
N PRO A 160 13.26 8.24 4.10
CA PRO A 160 14.23 8.69 3.13
C PRO A 160 14.73 7.61 2.17
N TYR A 161 14.93 6.39 2.66
CA TYR A 161 15.39 5.26 1.84
C TYR A 161 14.31 4.76 0.87
N HIS A 162 13.06 4.64 1.34
CA HIS A 162 11.94 4.19 0.53
C HIS A 162 11.59 5.20 -0.58
N ALA A 163 11.64 6.50 -0.26
CA ALA A 163 11.42 7.57 -1.23
C ALA A 163 12.57 7.74 -2.24
N SER A 164 13.74 7.16 -1.96
CA SER A 164 14.92 7.21 -2.84
C SER A 164 15.16 5.89 -3.59
N ASN A 165 14.27 4.92 -3.47
CA ASN A 165 14.43 3.58 -4.07
C ASN A 165 15.75 2.89 -3.68
N VAL A 166 16.25 3.11 -2.47
CA VAL A 166 17.50 2.52 -1.97
C VAL A 166 17.20 1.39 -1.00
N THR A 167 17.47 0.17 -1.43
CA THR A 167 17.25 -1.04 -0.63
C THR A 167 18.43 -1.33 0.29
N ALA A 168 18.23 -2.24 1.25
CA ALA A 168 19.29 -2.68 2.16
C ALA A 168 20.47 -3.39 1.47
N VAL A 169 20.31 -3.83 0.22
CA VAL A 169 21.33 -4.54 -0.56
C VAL A 169 21.93 -3.71 -1.71
N ASP A 170 21.55 -2.46 -1.86
CA ASP A 170 22.22 -1.53 -2.78
C ASP A 170 23.60 -1.15 -2.23
N PHE A 171 24.49 -0.67 -3.11
CA PHE A 171 25.82 -0.21 -2.72
C PHE A 171 25.90 1.31 -2.83
N GLU A 172 26.43 1.95 -1.81
CA GLU A 172 26.88 3.34 -1.84
C GLU A 172 28.42 3.35 -1.89
N GLY A 173 28.96 3.46 -3.09
CA GLY A 173 30.39 3.24 -3.30
C GLY A 173 30.76 1.78 -3.04
N VAL A 174 31.54 1.51 -1.99
CA VAL A 174 31.97 0.15 -1.58
C VAL A 174 31.20 -0.37 -0.36
N ASN A 175 30.32 0.44 0.23
CA ASN A 175 29.59 0.12 1.46
C ASN A 175 28.11 -0.13 1.16
N LEU A 176 27.44 -0.88 2.05
CA LEU A 176 25.97 -0.94 2.10
C LEU A 176 25.45 0.42 2.56
N PRO A 177 24.24 0.84 2.13
CA PRO A 177 23.74 2.20 2.34
C PRO A 177 23.32 2.52 3.78
N GLY A 178 23.24 1.51 4.67
CA GLY A 178 22.84 1.69 6.06
C GLY A 178 21.34 1.81 6.28
N HIS A 179 20.52 1.31 5.36
CA HIS A 179 19.07 1.36 5.43
C HIS A 179 18.53 0.80 6.76
N ILE A 180 18.90 -0.45 7.09
CA ILE A 180 18.44 -1.14 8.31
C ILE A 180 18.98 -0.45 9.57
N GLU A 181 20.24 0.00 9.54
CA GLU A 181 20.89 0.67 10.68
C GLU A 181 20.22 2.02 10.96
N TYR A 182 19.88 2.78 9.92
CA TYR A 182 19.16 4.04 10.05
C TYR A 182 17.76 3.85 10.64
N GLU A 183 17.02 2.87 10.18
CA GLU A 183 15.67 2.58 10.70
C GLU A 183 15.71 2.18 12.17
N ARG A 184 16.67 1.34 12.57
CA ARG A 184 16.90 1.01 13.98
C ARG A 184 17.29 2.21 14.82
N PHE A 185 18.11 3.11 14.27
CA PHE A 185 18.47 4.34 14.94
C PHE A 185 17.25 5.22 15.22
N VAL A 186 16.37 5.38 14.22
CA VAL A 186 15.12 6.13 14.34
C VAL A 186 14.17 5.44 15.34
N GLU A 187 14.00 4.12 15.25
CA GLU A 187 13.17 3.35 16.19
C GLU A 187 13.61 3.57 17.65
N ASN A 188 14.91 3.55 17.91
CA ASN A 188 15.43 3.78 19.25
C ASN A 188 15.20 5.21 19.78
N LYS A 189 15.00 6.17 18.91
CA LYS A 189 14.79 7.58 19.24
C LYS A 189 13.38 8.10 19.00
N LYS A 190 12.47 7.30 18.46
CA LYS A 190 11.15 7.72 18.00
C LYS A 190 10.35 8.54 19.01
N ASN A 191 10.43 8.19 20.29
CA ASN A 191 9.71 8.91 21.35
C ASN A 191 10.20 10.36 21.51
N ASN A 192 11.46 10.63 21.16
CA ASN A 192 12.02 11.98 21.17
C ASN A 192 11.56 12.80 19.94
N TYR A 193 10.98 12.14 18.94
CA TYR A 193 10.48 12.74 17.72
C TYR A 193 8.96 12.91 17.71
N ALA A 194 8.27 12.45 18.76
CA ALA A 194 6.85 12.65 18.92
C ALA A 194 6.52 14.15 19.00
N LEU A 195 5.61 14.60 18.14
CA LEU A 195 5.12 15.97 18.16
C LEU A 195 4.18 16.20 19.34
N ASP A 196 4.09 17.45 19.77
CA ASP A 196 3.06 17.86 20.71
C ASP A 196 1.67 17.69 20.07
N THR A 197 0.80 16.97 20.77
CA THR A 197 -0.57 16.69 20.34
C THR A 197 -1.60 17.52 21.09
N SER A 198 -1.17 18.56 21.82
CA SER A 198 -2.06 19.43 22.60
C SER A 198 -2.93 20.37 21.76
N GLY A 199 -2.82 20.28 20.43
CA GLY A 199 -3.55 21.11 19.48
C GLY A 199 -2.82 22.39 19.10
N GLY A 200 -3.36 23.17 18.19
CA GLY A 200 -2.88 24.49 17.79
C GLY A 200 -2.54 24.66 16.32
N ASP A 201 -1.77 25.69 15.99
CA ASP A 201 -1.52 26.11 14.61
C ASP A 201 -0.66 25.13 13.79
N THR A 202 0.07 24.22 14.44
CA THR A 202 0.98 23.28 13.77
C THR A 202 0.26 22.37 12.77
N THR A 203 -0.98 21.99 13.07
CA THR A 203 -1.79 21.08 12.26
C THR A 203 -2.82 21.79 11.38
N SER A 204 -3.17 23.05 11.66
CA SER A 204 -4.23 23.79 10.94
C SER A 204 -3.98 23.87 9.43
N GLY A 205 -2.74 24.09 9.00
CA GLY A 205 -2.36 24.09 7.58
C GLY A 205 -2.54 22.75 6.90
N VAL A 206 -2.28 21.65 7.60
CA VAL A 206 -2.41 20.28 7.08
C VAL A 206 -3.87 19.92 6.82
N TYR A 207 -4.77 20.27 7.72
CA TYR A 207 -6.21 20.04 7.56
C TYR A 207 -6.79 20.85 6.40
N LYS A 208 -6.40 22.13 6.29
CA LYS A 208 -6.80 22.97 5.15
C LYS A 208 -6.35 22.36 3.83
N GLU A 209 -5.06 22.01 3.71
CA GLU A 209 -4.51 21.38 2.51
C GLU A 209 -5.22 20.06 2.17
N ALA A 210 -5.61 19.27 3.19
CA ALA A 210 -6.32 18.02 2.99
C ALA A 210 -7.67 18.20 2.28
N MET A 211 -8.29 19.36 2.36
CA MET A 211 -9.58 19.68 1.76
C MET A 211 -9.49 20.54 0.49
N GLU A 212 -8.30 21.01 0.08
CA GLU A 212 -8.13 21.86 -1.10
C GLU A 212 -8.47 21.14 -2.41
N ASN A 213 -8.21 19.84 -2.50
CA ASN A 213 -8.60 19.04 -3.66
C ASN A 213 -9.88 18.25 -3.36
N SER A 214 -10.95 18.56 -4.08
CA SER A 214 -12.25 17.89 -3.91
C SER A 214 -12.21 16.40 -4.30
N ASN A 215 -11.28 15.98 -5.18
CA ASN A 215 -11.12 14.59 -5.58
C ASN A 215 -10.17 13.86 -4.62
N PHE A 216 -10.70 12.92 -3.86
CA PHE A 216 -9.93 12.20 -2.83
C PHE A 216 -8.78 11.38 -3.41
N ASN A 217 -9.01 10.67 -4.51
CA ASN A 217 -7.96 9.87 -5.16
C ASN A 217 -6.79 10.74 -5.64
N ASN A 218 -7.10 11.83 -6.33
CA ASN A 218 -6.07 12.78 -6.80
C ASN A 218 -5.32 13.42 -5.62
N TRP A 219 -6.05 13.76 -4.56
CA TRP A 219 -5.42 14.31 -3.35
C TRP A 219 -4.44 13.31 -2.71
N MET A 220 -4.82 12.03 -2.59
CA MET A 220 -3.92 11.00 -2.04
C MET A 220 -2.62 10.91 -2.83
N THR A 221 -2.70 10.87 -4.16
CA THR A 221 -1.51 10.83 -5.02
C THR A 221 -0.66 12.10 -4.85
N GLN A 222 -1.27 13.30 -4.86
CA GLN A 222 -0.54 14.55 -4.67
C GLN A 222 0.10 14.65 -3.29
N ASN A 223 -0.60 14.20 -2.25
CA ASN A 223 -0.09 14.15 -0.89
C ASN A 223 1.11 13.19 -0.76
N SER A 224 1.01 12.00 -1.36
CA SER A 224 2.10 11.02 -1.42
C SER A 224 3.32 11.58 -2.12
N VAL A 225 3.17 12.20 -3.30
CA VAL A 225 4.27 12.87 -4.02
C VAL A 225 4.91 13.96 -3.19
N LYS A 226 4.11 14.81 -2.53
CA LYS A 226 4.59 15.91 -1.69
C LYS A 226 5.49 15.40 -0.55
N TYR A 227 5.03 14.40 0.17
CA TYR A 227 5.75 13.89 1.33
C TYR A 227 6.93 13.01 0.94
N ALA A 228 6.81 12.21 -0.13
CA ALA A 228 7.95 11.47 -0.68
C ALA A 228 9.09 12.39 -1.13
N LYS A 229 8.80 13.55 -1.75
CA LYS A 229 9.83 14.55 -2.10
C LYS A 229 10.57 15.06 -0.87
N LYS A 230 9.84 15.40 0.21
CA LYS A 230 10.46 15.80 1.47
C LYS A 230 11.35 14.70 2.05
N ALA A 231 10.89 13.45 2.02
CA ALA A 231 11.66 12.32 2.49
C ALA A 231 12.90 12.07 1.64
N LYS A 232 12.78 12.13 0.31
CA LYS A 232 13.90 11.99 -0.63
C LYS A 232 14.97 13.05 -0.41
N ASP A 233 14.59 14.31 -0.10
CA ASP A 233 15.52 15.39 0.22
C ASP A 233 16.31 15.13 1.52
N LEU A 234 15.78 14.30 2.43
CA LEU A 234 16.44 13.92 3.66
C LEU A 234 17.44 12.77 3.47
N TYR A 235 17.37 12.02 2.37
CA TYR A 235 18.23 10.86 2.13
C TYR A 235 19.73 11.19 2.23
N LYS A 236 20.15 12.36 1.75
CA LYS A 236 21.54 12.82 1.83
C LYS A 236 22.10 12.93 3.26
N PHE A 237 21.23 12.96 4.26
CA PHE A 237 21.60 12.97 5.69
C PHE A 237 21.43 11.59 6.36
N SER A 238 21.01 10.57 5.62
CA SER A 238 20.62 9.26 6.17
C SER A 238 21.59 8.13 5.83
N THR A 239 22.60 8.38 5.00
CA THR A 239 23.53 7.35 4.51
C THR A 239 24.56 6.93 5.56
N MET A 240 25.20 5.77 5.36
CA MET A 240 26.24 5.27 6.29
C MET A 240 27.44 6.21 6.45
N SER A 241 27.67 7.11 5.50
CA SER A 241 28.75 8.10 5.55
C SER A 241 28.43 9.31 6.46
N ASN A 242 27.17 9.45 6.87
CA ASN A 242 26.72 10.58 7.69
C ASN A 242 26.99 10.36 9.20
N SER A 243 26.99 11.47 9.93
CA SER A 243 27.13 11.47 11.37
C SER A 243 25.82 11.05 12.08
N ASN A 244 25.91 10.73 13.38
CA ASN A 244 24.71 10.50 14.20
C ASN A 244 23.84 11.76 14.32
N GLU A 245 24.41 12.96 14.24
CA GLU A 245 23.68 14.21 14.24
C GLU A 245 22.89 14.40 12.94
N ASP A 246 23.44 14.02 11.79
CA ASP A 246 22.73 14.02 10.51
C ASP A 246 21.59 13.00 10.53
N TRP A 247 21.82 11.80 11.03
CA TRP A 247 20.80 10.78 11.21
C TRP A 247 19.69 11.23 12.15
N ASP A 248 20.03 11.91 13.26
CA ASP A 248 19.06 12.46 14.20
C ASP A 248 18.21 13.55 13.56
N TYR A 249 18.84 14.44 12.79
CA TYR A 249 18.13 15.47 12.02
C TYR A 249 17.17 14.85 11.02
N SER A 250 17.66 13.94 10.19
CA SER A 250 16.86 13.26 9.17
C SER A 250 15.71 12.47 9.78
N GLY A 251 15.96 11.67 10.81
CA GLY A 251 14.96 10.86 11.49
C GLY A 251 13.86 11.72 12.14
N ARG A 252 14.26 12.79 12.82
CA ARG A 252 13.29 13.71 13.42
C ARG A 252 12.40 14.39 12.39
N GLU A 253 12.95 14.92 11.31
CA GLU A 253 12.16 15.58 10.26
C GLU A 253 11.28 14.57 9.49
N ALA A 254 11.76 13.35 9.22
CA ALA A 254 10.98 12.31 8.57
C ALA A 254 9.79 11.84 9.45
N VAL A 255 10.03 11.55 10.73
CA VAL A 255 8.97 11.13 11.67
C VAL A 255 7.96 12.27 11.90
N LYS A 256 8.43 13.53 12.02
CA LYS A 256 7.56 14.71 12.10
C LYS A 256 6.65 14.84 10.87
N ASN A 257 7.23 14.75 9.68
CA ASN A 257 6.47 14.80 8.42
C ASN A 257 5.45 13.67 8.35
N SER A 258 5.80 12.44 8.78
CA SER A 258 4.89 11.30 8.84
C SER A 258 3.71 11.55 9.76
N GLN A 259 3.92 12.09 10.96
CA GLN A 259 2.85 12.40 11.91
C GLN A 259 1.87 13.45 11.34
N LEU A 260 2.39 14.52 10.74
CA LEU A 260 1.57 15.56 10.10
C LEU A 260 0.82 15.02 8.87
N CYS A 261 1.49 14.22 8.04
CA CYS A 261 0.90 13.56 6.88
C CYS A 261 -0.26 12.65 7.31
N THR A 262 -0.04 11.84 8.35
CA THR A 262 -1.06 10.94 8.91
C THR A 262 -2.24 11.71 9.50
N ALA A 263 -2.00 12.81 10.24
CA ALA A 263 -3.09 13.65 10.75
C ALA A 263 -3.96 14.22 9.61
N GLY A 264 -3.34 14.77 8.57
CA GLY A 264 -4.06 15.26 7.39
C GLY A 264 -4.83 14.17 6.66
N PHE A 265 -4.24 12.97 6.56
CA PHE A 265 -4.85 11.85 5.89
C PHE A 265 -6.06 11.32 6.65
N LEU A 266 -5.95 11.10 7.95
CA LEU A 266 -7.06 10.65 8.80
C LEU A 266 -8.19 11.69 8.83
N TYR A 267 -7.85 12.98 8.91
CA TYR A 267 -8.83 14.06 8.79
C TYR A 267 -9.60 13.98 7.47
N ARG A 268 -8.88 13.84 6.36
CA ARG A 268 -9.52 13.70 5.04
C ARG A 268 -10.38 12.44 4.96
N PHE A 269 -9.90 11.29 5.43
CA PHE A 269 -10.68 10.05 5.45
C PHE A 269 -11.97 10.19 6.24
N ILE A 270 -11.92 10.79 7.45
CA ILE A 270 -13.12 11.02 8.26
C ILE A 270 -14.14 11.89 7.49
N ASN A 271 -13.68 12.95 6.81
CA ASN A 271 -14.57 13.79 6.01
C ASN A 271 -15.19 13.01 4.84
N GLU A 272 -14.42 12.15 4.17
CA GLU A 272 -14.95 11.32 3.08
C GLU A 272 -16.07 10.39 3.55
N VAL A 273 -15.87 9.69 4.68
CA VAL A 273 -16.89 8.78 5.23
C VAL A 273 -18.02 9.51 5.98
N SER A 274 -17.86 10.80 6.24
CA SER A 274 -18.91 11.69 6.79
C SER A 274 -19.81 12.30 5.72
N GLY A 275 -19.60 11.97 4.45
CA GLY A 275 -20.39 12.53 3.35
C GLY A 275 -19.96 13.93 2.92
N ASN A 276 -18.84 14.44 3.44
CA ASN A 276 -18.24 15.72 3.03
C ASN A 276 -17.32 15.52 1.80
N SER A 277 -17.48 14.40 1.10
CA SER A 277 -16.69 14.06 -0.07
C SER A 277 -17.01 14.98 -1.24
N GLY A 278 -15.98 15.29 -1.99
CA GLY A 278 -16.11 15.94 -3.27
C GLY A 278 -16.75 15.04 -4.33
N LYS A 279 -16.79 15.52 -5.55
CA LYS A 279 -17.32 14.76 -6.69
C LYS A 279 -16.49 13.51 -6.94
N VAL A 280 -17.11 12.33 -6.96
CA VAL A 280 -16.46 11.08 -7.34
C VAL A 280 -16.09 11.15 -8.82
N ASP A 281 -14.80 10.93 -9.15
CA ASP A 281 -14.38 10.81 -10.54
C ASP A 281 -14.77 9.41 -11.05
N THR A 282 -15.59 9.38 -12.09
CA THR A 282 -16.01 8.12 -12.71
C THR A 282 -15.10 7.68 -13.85
N LEU A 283 -14.19 8.55 -14.30
CA LEU A 283 -13.25 8.24 -15.36
C LEU A 283 -11.96 7.66 -14.80
N SER A 284 -11.60 6.44 -15.22
CA SER A 284 -10.39 5.76 -14.79
C SER A 284 -9.65 5.09 -15.94
N ASN A 285 -8.34 5.10 -15.87
CA ASN A 285 -7.45 4.30 -16.73
C ASN A 285 -6.64 3.27 -15.93
N GLU A 286 -6.88 3.20 -14.61
CA GLU A 286 -6.22 2.27 -13.70
C GLU A 286 -7.25 1.60 -12.80
N PHE A 287 -7.12 0.29 -12.67
CA PHE A 287 -7.94 -0.54 -11.81
C PHE A 287 -7.03 -1.41 -10.95
N ASN A 288 -7.45 -1.72 -9.73
CA ASN A 288 -6.78 -2.71 -8.91
C ASN A 288 -7.77 -3.83 -8.63
N ILE A 289 -7.44 -5.06 -9.04
CA ILE A 289 -8.21 -6.24 -8.71
C ILE A 289 -7.56 -6.97 -7.55
N VAL A 290 -8.36 -7.34 -6.56
CA VAL A 290 -7.96 -8.15 -5.40
C VAL A 290 -8.73 -9.45 -5.45
N LEU A 291 -8.03 -10.58 -5.45
CA LEU A 291 -8.57 -11.92 -5.53
C LEU A 291 -8.20 -12.71 -4.29
N LYS A 292 -9.14 -13.47 -3.74
CA LYS A 292 -8.86 -14.41 -2.65
C LYS A 292 -9.10 -15.84 -3.11
N THR A 293 -8.04 -16.63 -3.16
CA THR A 293 -8.13 -18.09 -3.32
C THR A 293 -8.69 -18.73 -2.05
N ALA A 294 -9.57 -19.70 -2.20
CA ALA A 294 -10.21 -20.37 -1.08
C ALA A 294 -9.20 -21.09 -0.17
N ASP A 295 -9.58 -21.29 1.09
CA ASP A 295 -8.78 -22.05 2.07
C ASP A 295 -9.14 -23.54 2.09
N ASN A 296 -9.33 -24.14 0.91
CA ASN A 296 -9.58 -25.57 0.75
C ASN A 296 -8.30 -26.28 0.27
N GLN A 297 -8.18 -27.57 0.58
CA GLN A 297 -7.09 -28.39 0.05
C GLN A 297 -7.17 -28.41 -1.47
N TYR A 298 -6.04 -28.14 -2.14
CA TYR A 298 -5.93 -28.05 -3.62
C TYR A 298 -6.71 -26.90 -4.26
N ALA A 299 -6.99 -25.80 -3.54
CA ALA A 299 -7.70 -24.65 -4.09
C ALA A 299 -6.84 -23.77 -5.00
N GLY A 300 -5.51 -23.86 -4.93
CA GLY A 300 -4.57 -23.07 -5.73
C GLY A 300 -4.38 -23.55 -7.16
N THR A 301 -3.77 -22.72 -8.02
CA THR A 301 -3.47 -23.08 -9.43
C THR A 301 -2.20 -22.41 -9.95
N ASN A 302 -1.47 -23.15 -10.80
CA ASN A 302 -0.36 -22.63 -11.62
C ASN A 302 -0.78 -22.33 -13.07
N ASP A 303 -2.08 -22.38 -13.38
CA ASP A 303 -2.61 -22.07 -14.70
C ASP A 303 -2.72 -20.55 -14.92
N ASN A 304 -2.84 -20.10 -16.18
CA ASN A 304 -3.01 -18.69 -16.46
C ASN A 304 -4.40 -18.20 -16.03
N VAL A 305 -4.45 -17.08 -15.36
CA VAL A 305 -5.68 -16.39 -14.98
C VAL A 305 -5.75 -15.02 -15.65
N TYR A 306 -6.93 -14.68 -16.16
CA TYR A 306 -7.20 -13.40 -16.81
C TYR A 306 -8.41 -12.75 -16.15
N PHE A 307 -8.37 -11.43 -16.06
CA PHE A 307 -9.54 -10.62 -15.74
C PHE A 307 -9.87 -9.71 -16.91
N GLY A 308 -11.14 -9.49 -17.17
CA GLY A 308 -11.58 -8.55 -18.18
C GLY A 308 -12.94 -7.93 -17.89
N PHE A 309 -13.23 -6.87 -18.62
CA PHE A 309 -14.54 -6.22 -18.62
C PHE A 309 -14.92 -5.70 -20.02
N GLU A 310 -16.22 -5.47 -20.21
CA GLU A 310 -16.82 -4.89 -21.40
C GLU A 310 -17.67 -3.68 -21.02
N THR A 311 -17.53 -2.60 -21.76
CA THR A 311 -18.34 -1.39 -21.62
C THR A 311 -19.64 -1.49 -22.41
N ASN A 312 -20.63 -0.63 -22.12
CA ASN A 312 -21.93 -0.62 -22.81
C ASN A 312 -21.83 -0.39 -24.33
N ASP A 313 -20.77 0.30 -24.77
CA ASP A 313 -20.47 0.50 -26.21
C ASP A 313 -19.74 -0.69 -26.85
N GLY A 314 -19.56 -1.79 -26.10
CA GLY A 314 -18.99 -3.03 -26.60
C GLY A 314 -17.46 -3.07 -26.56
N LYS A 315 -16.79 -2.08 -26.00
CA LYS A 315 -15.34 -2.07 -25.89
C LYS A 315 -14.88 -3.06 -24.81
N ARG A 316 -13.88 -3.88 -25.14
CA ARG A 316 -13.38 -4.96 -24.27
C ARG A 316 -11.94 -4.73 -23.85
N PHE A 317 -11.67 -4.97 -22.57
CA PHE A 317 -10.35 -4.97 -21.97
C PHE A 317 -10.13 -6.30 -21.27
N GLN A 318 -8.88 -6.83 -21.37
CA GLN A 318 -8.51 -8.07 -20.69
C GLN A 318 -7.02 -8.03 -20.35
N TRP A 319 -6.68 -8.51 -19.18
CA TRP A 319 -5.31 -8.59 -18.67
C TRP A 319 -5.03 -9.99 -18.15
N LYS A 320 -3.81 -10.48 -18.38
CA LYS A 320 -3.28 -11.61 -17.64
C LYS A 320 -2.93 -11.14 -16.23
N LEU A 321 -3.31 -11.91 -15.24
CA LEU A 321 -2.97 -11.68 -13.85
C LEU A 321 -1.72 -12.51 -13.53
N ASP A 322 -0.59 -11.82 -13.35
CA ASP A 322 0.72 -12.47 -13.26
C ASP A 322 1.67 -11.56 -12.47
N ASN A 323 1.95 -11.89 -11.23
CA ASN A 323 2.97 -11.26 -10.42
C ASN A 323 4.25 -12.13 -10.41
N PRO A 324 5.41 -11.56 -10.12
CA PRO A 324 6.60 -12.35 -9.87
C PRO A 324 6.48 -13.20 -8.60
N GLY A 325 6.38 -14.50 -8.74
CA GLY A 325 6.26 -15.46 -7.64
C GLY A 325 5.19 -16.50 -7.93
N ASP A 326 4.67 -17.10 -6.89
CA ASP A 326 3.57 -18.05 -6.97
C ASP A 326 2.27 -17.29 -6.66
N ASP A 327 1.44 -17.08 -7.68
CA ASP A 327 0.10 -16.49 -7.56
C ASP A 327 -0.94 -17.59 -7.31
N PHE A 328 -2.10 -17.19 -6.77
CA PHE A 328 -3.27 -18.03 -6.58
C PHE A 328 -3.06 -19.25 -5.69
N GLU A 329 -2.16 -19.16 -4.73
CA GLU A 329 -1.96 -20.20 -3.74
C GLU A 329 -3.13 -20.28 -2.73
N ARG A 330 -3.30 -21.44 -2.10
CA ARG A 330 -4.34 -21.66 -1.10
C ARG A 330 -4.36 -20.54 -0.03
N ASN A 331 -5.54 -19.97 0.23
CA ASN A 331 -5.79 -18.89 1.20
C ASN A 331 -5.01 -17.59 0.94
N GLN A 332 -4.40 -17.46 -0.24
CA GLN A 332 -3.67 -16.26 -0.64
C GLN A 332 -4.62 -15.17 -1.11
N ILE A 333 -4.21 -13.93 -0.86
CA ILE A 333 -4.83 -12.73 -1.41
C ILE A 333 -3.84 -12.09 -2.37
N ASP A 334 -4.19 -12.13 -3.65
CA ASP A 334 -3.40 -11.53 -4.73
C ASP A 334 -4.03 -10.22 -5.18
N SER A 335 -3.20 -9.25 -5.56
CA SER A 335 -3.69 -8.00 -6.15
C SER A 335 -2.88 -7.61 -7.38
N TYR A 336 -3.56 -7.01 -8.37
CA TYR A 336 -2.96 -6.65 -9.66
C TYR A 336 -3.41 -5.25 -10.06
N ILE A 337 -2.46 -4.43 -10.48
CA ILE A 337 -2.74 -3.12 -11.08
C ILE A 337 -2.92 -3.29 -12.58
N LEU A 338 -4.09 -2.93 -13.07
CA LEU A 338 -4.51 -3.08 -14.45
C LEU A 338 -4.63 -1.70 -15.07
N LYS A 339 -3.76 -1.41 -16.05
CA LYS A 339 -3.79 -0.14 -16.78
C LYS A 339 -4.38 -0.35 -18.16
N THR A 340 -5.29 0.53 -18.56
CA THR A 340 -5.84 0.49 -19.92
C THR A 340 -4.77 0.80 -20.96
N PRO A 341 -4.84 0.21 -22.15
CA PRO A 341 -3.91 0.52 -23.24
C PRO A 341 -3.87 2.02 -23.52
N ASN A 342 -2.66 2.55 -23.70
CA ASN A 342 -2.42 3.96 -24.02
C ASN A 342 -3.01 4.98 -23.01
N GLY A 343 -3.32 4.56 -21.78
CA GLY A 343 -3.89 5.43 -20.76
C GLY A 343 -5.34 5.86 -21.04
N GLU A 344 -6.07 5.11 -21.86
CA GLU A 344 -7.45 5.39 -22.18
C GLU A 344 -8.33 5.43 -20.95
N LYS A 345 -9.11 6.50 -20.77
CA LYS A 345 -10.04 6.62 -19.66
C LYS A 345 -11.37 5.93 -19.96
N VAL A 346 -11.82 5.11 -19.03
CA VAL A 346 -13.09 4.38 -19.05
C VAL A 346 -14.00 4.95 -17.97
N ASP A 347 -15.25 5.22 -18.28
CA ASP A 347 -16.26 5.52 -17.28
C ASP A 347 -16.67 4.24 -16.57
N ILE A 348 -16.36 4.13 -15.27
CA ILE A 348 -16.64 2.96 -14.46
C ILE A 348 -18.13 2.61 -14.37
N ASN A 349 -19.01 3.62 -14.54
CA ASN A 349 -20.45 3.41 -14.60
C ASN A 349 -20.91 2.80 -15.93
N ASN A 350 -20.09 2.91 -16.96
CA ASN A 350 -20.38 2.36 -18.28
C ASN A 350 -19.92 0.92 -18.48
N ILE A 351 -19.33 0.29 -17.47
CA ILE A 351 -18.93 -1.11 -17.51
C ILE A 351 -20.18 -2.00 -17.31
N SER A 352 -20.45 -2.86 -18.28
CA SER A 352 -21.65 -3.71 -18.31
C SER A 352 -21.42 -5.16 -17.92
N LYS A 353 -20.23 -5.69 -18.20
CA LYS A 353 -19.88 -7.10 -17.94
C LYS A 353 -18.47 -7.21 -17.41
N TYR A 354 -18.26 -8.17 -16.53
CA TYR A 354 -16.95 -8.55 -16.05
C TYR A 354 -16.78 -10.07 -16.23
N TRP A 355 -15.52 -10.52 -16.36
CA TRP A 355 -15.24 -11.96 -16.39
C TRP A 355 -13.87 -12.26 -15.80
N ILE A 356 -13.75 -13.49 -15.31
CA ILE A 356 -12.49 -14.13 -14.95
C ILE A 356 -12.35 -15.39 -15.82
N THR A 357 -11.20 -15.55 -16.44
CA THR A 357 -10.89 -16.71 -17.28
C THR A 357 -9.68 -17.44 -16.72
N LYS A 358 -9.79 -18.75 -16.58
CA LYS A 358 -8.67 -19.65 -16.31
C LYS A 358 -8.33 -20.41 -17.58
N GLU A 359 -7.06 -20.47 -17.95
CA GLU A 359 -6.54 -21.21 -19.10
C GLU A 359 -5.41 -22.15 -18.69
N LYS A 360 -5.50 -23.40 -19.10
CA LYS A 360 -4.48 -24.40 -18.83
C LYS A 360 -3.14 -24.04 -19.44
N VAL A 361 -2.08 -24.17 -18.66
CA VAL A 361 -0.69 -24.07 -19.13
C VAL A 361 -0.19 -25.43 -19.62
N THR A 362 -0.66 -26.54 -19.02
CA THR A 362 -0.22 -27.90 -19.34
C THR A 362 -1.39 -28.83 -19.59
N ALA A 363 -1.11 -30.07 -20.02
CA ALA A 363 -2.15 -31.12 -20.19
C ALA A 363 -2.78 -31.50 -18.84
N ILE A 364 -2.03 -31.38 -17.75
CA ILE A 364 -2.52 -31.55 -16.37
C ILE A 364 -2.85 -30.14 -15.87
N SER A 365 -4.10 -29.92 -15.53
CA SER A 365 -4.61 -28.63 -15.03
C SER A 365 -5.02 -28.79 -13.58
N ASP A 366 -4.62 -27.84 -12.76
CA ASP A 366 -5.11 -27.74 -11.39
C ASP A 366 -6.49 -27.06 -11.39
N ASP A 367 -7.39 -27.51 -10.54
CA ASP A 367 -8.64 -26.80 -10.27
C ASP A 367 -8.28 -25.57 -9.40
N TRP A 368 -8.92 -24.41 -9.68
CA TRP A 368 -8.75 -23.20 -8.89
C TRP A 368 -10.06 -22.81 -8.22
N GLU A 369 -10.05 -22.59 -6.94
CA GLU A 369 -11.23 -22.13 -6.21
C GLU A 369 -11.08 -20.68 -5.79
N LEU A 370 -11.81 -19.79 -6.49
CA LEU A 370 -11.92 -18.37 -6.15
C LEU A 370 -13.03 -18.16 -5.12
N SER A 371 -12.69 -17.68 -3.95
CA SER A 371 -13.68 -17.37 -2.89
C SER A 371 -14.29 -15.98 -3.01
N ASN A 372 -13.47 -14.97 -3.21
CA ASN A 372 -13.93 -13.58 -3.28
C ASN A 372 -13.06 -12.78 -4.25
N PHE A 373 -13.65 -11.74 -4.85
CA PHE A 373 -12.87 -10.72 -5.54
C PHE A 373 -13.43 -9.31 -5.30
N LYS A 374 -12.54 -8.33 -5.38
CA LYS A 374 -12.87 -6.90 -5.32
C LYS A 374 -12.20 -6.19 -6.48
N LEU A 375 -12.91 -5.28 -7.10
CA LEU A 375 -12.38 -4.37 -8.12
C LEU A 375 -12.39 -2.94 -7.56
N ILE A 376 -11.23 -2.33 -7.53
CA ILE A 376 -11.02 -0.98 -7.01
C ILE A 376 -10.70 -0.05 -8.18
N SER A 377 -11.30 1.11 -8.19
CA SER A 377 -10.96 2.21 -9.10
C SER A 377 -11.22 3.55 -8.42
N ASN A 378 -10.36 4.53 -8.67
CA ASN A 378 -10.46 5.87 -8.07
C ASN A 378 -10.68 5.83 -6.55
N SER A 379 -9.95 4.93 -5.86
CA SER A 379 -10.00 4.70 -4.40
C SER A 379 -11.39 4.34 -3.86
N ASN A 380 -12.21 3.69 -4.69
CA ASN A 380 -13.47 3.09 -4.30
C ASN A 380 -13.52 1.63 -4.74
N VAL A 381 -14.12 0.77 -3.94
CA VAL A 381 -14.49 -0.58 -4.35
C VAL A 381 -15.72 -0.47 -5.25
N ILE A 382 -15.53 -0.65 -6.55
CA ILE A 382 -16.61 -0.51 -7.55
C ILE A 382 -17.38 -1.83 -7.80
N LEU A 383 -16.79 -2.94 -7.40
CA LEU A 383 -17.42 -4.26 -7.45
C LEU A 383 -16.79 -5.17 -6.39
N GLU A 384 -17.63 -5.86 -5.64
CA GLU A 384 -17.24 -6.90 -4.67
C GLU A 384 -18.19 -8.08 -4.78
N LYS A 385 -17.65 -9.28 -4.86
CA LYS A 385 -18.43 -10.53 -4.96
C LYS A 385 -17.78 -11.66 -4.19
N ASP A 386 -18.59 -12.37 -3.41
CA ASP A 386 -18.30 -13.72 -2.98
C ASP A 386 -18.64 -14.65 -4.15
N VAL A 387 -17.64 -15.29 -4.72
CA VAL A 387 -17.76 -16.09 -5.94
C VAL A 387 -17.95 -17.55 -5.60
N ASN A 388 -17.12 -18.09 -4.70
CA ASN A 388 -17.10 -19.50 -4.28
C ASN A 388 -17.19 -20.46 -5.49
N LYS A 389 -16.36 -20.19 -6.50
CA LYS A 389 -16.36 -20.90 -7.80
C LYS A 389 -15.10 -21.72 -7.95
N ILE A 390 -15.28 -23.00 -8.28
CA ILE A 390 -14.20 -23.88 -8.74
C ILE A 390 -14.11 -23.78 -10.26
N PHE A 391 -12.95 -23.34 -10.76
CA PHE A 391 -12.60 -23.29 -12.17
C PHE A 391 -11.92 -24.59 -12.57
N LYS A 392 -12.46 -25.28 -13.61
CA LYS A 392 -11.93 -26.53 -14.13
C LYS A 392 -11.44 -26.37 -15.55
N GLY A 393 -10.19 -26.72 -15.77
CA GLY A 393 -9.63 -26.64 -17.12
C GLY A 393 -9.65 -25.22 -17.71
N ASN A 394 -10.03 -25.09 -18.98
CA ASN A 394 -10.26 -23.81 -19.65
C ASN A 394 -11.68 -23.35 -19.36
N GLU A 395 -11.88 -22.33 -18.57
CA GLU A 395 -13.20 -21.87 -18.17
C GLU A 395 -13.25 -20.35 -18.02
N THR A 396 -14.35 -19.74 -18.47
CA THR A 396 -14.66 -18.33 -18.26
C THR A 396 -15.91 -18.20 -17.39
N TYR A 397 -15.79 -17.43 -16.31
CA TYR A 397 -16.89 -17.10 -15.42
C TYR A 397 -17.27 -15.63 -15.61
N TYR A 398 -18.50 -15.38 -16.01
CA TYR A 398 -19.06 -14.05 -16.17
C TYR A 398 -19.70 -13.59 -14.85
N ILE A 399 -19.40 -12.34 -14.48
CA ILE A 399 -19.83 -11.73 -13.23
C ILE A 399 -20.82 -10.63 -13.59
N ASN A 400 -22.03 -10.76 -13.07
CA ASN A 400 -23.04 -9.72 -13.22
C ASN A 400 -22.88 -8.64 -12.14
N LYS A 401 -23.11 -7.40 -12.53
CA LYS A 401 -23.08 -6.21 -11.65
C LYS A 401 -24.16 -6.29 -10.59
#